data_7e97f41d4352ed941df1e664f6d8198c
#
_entry.id   7e97f41d4352ed941df1e664f6d8198c
#
_cell.length_a   1.000
_cell.length_b   1.000
_cell.length_c   1.000
_cell.angle_alpha   90.00
_cell.angle_beta   90.00
_cell.angle_gamma   90.00
#
_symmetry.space_group_name_H-M   'P 1'
#
loop_
_entity.id
_entity.type
_entity.pdbx_description
1 polymer ?
#
loop_
_entity_poly.entity_id
_entity_poly.type
_entity_poly.pdbx_seq_one_letter_code
_entity_poly.pdbx_strand_id
1 'polypeptide(L)'
;MLPCERCGRMVAIRSKGLCPACRARELPPKGRTAIRVKAKPKGRSLSIFFGAHVARLSMVRRSLTGMYIPCPGVGNICHLYPKRRYKSVAEDNDNVIYLTIDEHTRFDYLLDTMDFDRLLEEFGDTWLLVAKKMRDLAPKVEEDGKLKTRLLSWIEENEDYF
;
A
#
# COMPACT_ATOMS: atom_id res chain seq x y z
N MET A 1 -19.10 -29.89 -37.58
CA MET A 1 -19.68 -28.55 -37.74
C MET A 1 -21.16 -28.69 -38.06
N LEU A 2 -21.98 -27.78 -37.55
CA LEU A 2 -23.42 -27.79 -37.78
C LEU A 2 -23.86 -26.44 -38.38
N PRO A 3 -24.87 -26.42 -39.28
CA PRO A 3 -25.30 -25.18 -39.90
C PRO A 3 -26.04 -24.30 -38.89
N CYS A 4 -25.86 -22.99 -38.95
CA CYS A 4 -26.62 -22.02 -38.18
C CYS A 4 -28.05 -21.97 -38.69
N GLU A 5 -29.03 -22.10 -37.84
CA GLU A 5 -30.48 -22.11 -38.18
C GLU A 5 -30.95 -20.81 -38.86
N ARG A 6 -30.23 -19.69 -38.63
CA ARG A 6 -30.62 -18.38 -39.17
C ARG A 6 -29.89 -18.02 -40.48
N CYS A 7 -28.59 -18.31 -40.59
CA CYS A 7 -27.79 -17.87 -41.75
C CYS A 7 -27.10 -19.01 -42.52
N GLY A 8 -27.33 -20.27 -42.15
CA GLY A 8 -26.78 -21.48 -42.81
C GLY A 8 -25.27 -21.66 -42.60
N ARG A 9 -24.54 -20.72 -42.00
CA ARG A 9 -23.08 -20.81 -41.86
C ARG A 9 -22.70 -21.99 -40.96
N MET A 10 -21.78 -22.79 -41.43
CA MET A 10 -21.22 -23.94 -40.70
C MET A 10 -20.32 -23.45 -39.57
N VAL A 11 -20.60 -23.85 -38.33
CA VAL A 11 -19.84 -23.47 -37.14
C VAL A 11 -19.60 -24.65 -36.20
N ALA A 12 -18.46 -24.65 -35.50
CA ALA A 12 -18.08 -25.72 -34.59
C ALA A 12 -18.90 -25.66 -33.30
N ILE A 13 -19.20 -24.46 -32.79
CA ILE A 13 -19.94 -24.23 -31.53
C ILE A 13 -21.15 -23.39 -31.83
N ARG A 14 -22.31 -23.83 -31.31
CA ARG A 14 -23.56 -23.11 -31.41
C ARG A 14 -24.22 -23.03 -30.06
N SER A 15 -24.91 -21.94 -29.83
CA SER A 15 -25.75 -21.79 -28.69
C SER A 15 -27.19 -21.51 -29.16
N LYS A 16 -28.12 -22.36 -28.78
CA LYS A 16 -29.54 -22.31 -29.23
C LYS A 16 -29.65 -22.35 -30.78
N GLY A 17 -28.87 -23.21 -31.45
CA GLY A 17 -28.95 -23.36 -32.89
C GLY A 17 -28.33 -22.24 -33.72
N LEU A 18 -27.81 -21.16 -33.12
CA LEU A 18 -27.31 -19.97 -33.81
C LEU A 18 -25.80 -19.86 -33.76
N CYS A 19 -25.20 -19.30 -34.80
CA CYS A 19 -23.81 -18.88 -34.79
C CYS A 19 -23.61 -17.65 -33.87
N PRO A 20 -22.38 -17.38 -33.39
CA PRO A 20 -22.12 -16.25 -32.49
C PRO A 20 -22.62 -14.88 -32.99
N ALA A 21 -22.47 -14.63 -34.31
CA ALA A 21 -22.91 -13.39 -34.92
C ALA A 21 -24.44 -13.23 -34.97
N CYS A 22 -25.17 -14.33 -35.29
CA CYS A 22 -26.64 -14.29 -35.26
C CYS A 22 -27.18 -14.18 -33.83
N ARG A 23 -26.55 -14.86 -32.88
CA ARG A 23 -26.92 -14.74 -31.47
C ARG A 23 -26.69 -13.33 -30.90
N ALA A 24 -25.58 -12.69 -31.26
CA ALA A 24 -25.30 -11.33 -30.82
C ALA A 24 -26.34 -10.33 -31.30
N ARG A 25 -27.01 -10.61 -32.47
CA ARG A 25 -28.09 -9.76 -33.00
C ARG A 25 -29.44 -10.00 -32.31
N GLU A 26 -29.66 -11.18 -31.72
CA GLU A 26 -30.89 -11.48 -30.99
C GLU A 26 -30.88 -11.03 -29.53
N LEU A 27 -29.70 -10.90 -28.96
CA LEU A 27 -29.58 -10.34 -27.64
C LEU A 27 -29.87 -8.83 -27.73
N PRO A 28 -30.82 -8.33 -26.93
CA PRO A 28 -30.96 -6.89 -26.80
C PRO A 28 -29.57 -6.32 -26.48
N PRO A 29 -29.20 -5.16 -27.02
CA PRO A 29 -27.94 -4.52 -26.67
C PRO A 29 -27.86 -4.55 -25.15
N LYS A 30 -26.89 -5.28 -24.60
CA LYS A 30 -26.64 -5.24 -23.16
C LYS A 30 -26.49 -3.77 -22.87
N GLY A 31 -27.55 -3.19 -22.27
CA GLY A 31 -27.46 -1.82 -21.81
C GLY A 31 -26.13 -1.79 -21.09
N ARG A 32 -25.21 -0.95 -21.54
CA ARG A 32 -24.03 -0.64 -20.77
C ARG A 32 -24.61 -0.13 -19.47
N THR A 33 -24.72 -1.05 -18.51
CA THR A 33 -24.84 -0.65 -17.13
C THR A 33 -23.62 0.26 -16.99
N ALA A 34 -23.90 1.57 -17.03
CA ALA A 34 -22.90 2.54 -16.71
C ALA A 34 -22.34 2.01 -15.38
N ILE A 35 -21.12 1.45 -15.45
CA ILE A 35 -20.39 1.17 -14.25
C ILE A 35 -20.30 2.56 -13.65
N ARG A 36 -21.20 2.82 -12.71
CA ARG A 36 -21.12 3.97 -11.85
C ARG A 36 -19.85 3.76 -11.07
N VAL A 37 -18.73 4.08 -11.72
CA VAL A 37 -17.47 4.31 -11.02
C VAL A 37 -17.83 5.46 -10.11
N LYS A 38 -18.29 5.13 -8.91
CA LYS A 38 -18.24 6.07 -7.81
C LYS A 38 -16.77 6.46 -7.75
N ALA A 39 -16.45 7.58 -8.37
CA ALA A 39 -15.18 8.23 -8.20
C ALA A 39 -15.01 8.37 -6.68
N LYS A 40 -14.28 7.43 -6.10
CA LYS A 40 -13.85 7.56 -4.70
C LYS A 40 -12.88 8.72 -4.72
N PRO A 41 -13.15 9.83 -4.02
CA PRO A 41 -12.26 10.97 -3.97
C PRO A 41 -10.92 10.67 -3.27
N LYS A 42 -10.58 9.42 -3.05
CA LYS A 42 -9.46 8.92 -2.24
C LYS A 42 -8.08 8.97 -2.92
N GLY A 43 -7.96 9.34 -4.19
CA GLY A 43 -6.65 9.34 -4.85
C GLY A 43 -5.90 10.67 -4.78
N ARG A 44 -6.59 11.81 -4.58
CA ARG A 44 -5.96 13.13 -4.67
C ARG A 44 -5.13 13.50 -3.44
N SER A 45 -5.65 13.24 -2.24
CA SER A 45 -4.98 13.58 -0.98
C SER A 45 -3.67 12.79 -0.83
N LEU A 46 -3.70 11.46 -0.94
CA LEU A 46 -2.50 10.64 -0.88
C LEU A 46 -1.47 10.97 -1.97
N SER A 47 -1.91 11.31 -3.18
CA SER A 47 -0.99 11.71 -4.26
C SER A 47 -0.26 13.01 -3.94
N ILE A 48 -0.96 13.99 -3.35
CA ILE A 48 -0.36 15.26 -2.91
C ILE A 48 0.60 15.00 -1.75
N PHE A 49 0.21 14.20 -0.76
CA PHE A 49 1.03 13.82 0.37
C PHE A 49 2.35 13.18 -0.07
N PHE A 50 2.29 12.13 -0.90
CA PHE A 50 3.49 11.49 -1.42
C PHE A 50 4.33 12.41 -2.30
N GLY A 51 3.70 13.26 -3.11
CA GLY A 51 4.39 14.25 -3.94
C GLY A 51 5.23 15.21 -3.11
N ALA A 52 4.70 15.72 -2.00
CA ALA A 52 5.42 16.59 -1.07
C ALA A 52 6.62 15.87 -0.43
N HIS A 53 6.46 14.62 -0.01
CA HIS A 53 7.55 13.82 0.56
C HIS A 53 8.64 13.49 -0.47
N VAL A 54 8.29 13.14 -1.71
CA VAL A 54 9.26 12.92 -2.79
C VAL A 54 10.03 14.20 -3.09
N ALA A 55 9.37 15.35 -3.14
CA ALA A 55 10.04 16.64 -3.33
C ALA A 55 11.04 16.93 -2.22
N ARG A 56 10.65 16.74 -0.95
CA ARG A 56 11.55 16.90 0.20
C ARG A 56 12.74 15.94 0.12
N LEU A 57 12.49 14.65 -0.15
CA LEU A 57 13.53 13.63 -0.26
C LEU A 57 14.50 13.94 -1.42
N SER A 58 14.00 14.50 -2.52
CA SER A 58 14.84 14.91 -3.67
C SER A 58 15.86 15.99 -3.32
N MET A 59 15.59 16.79 -2.29
CA MET A 59 16.52 17.80 -1.77
C MET A 59 17.58 17.17 -0.84
N VAL A 60 17.17 16.23 0.02
CA VAL A 60 18.04 15.61 1.03
C VAL A 60 18.85 14.45 0.45
N ARG A 61 18.22 13.61 -0.38
CA ARG A 61 18.79 12.40 -1.02
C ARG A 61 19.49 11.43 -0.08
N ARG A 62 19.02 11.36 1.17
CA ARG A 62 19.55 10.43 2.18
C ARG A 62 18.42 9.76 2.92
N SER A 63 18.63 8.47 3.23
CA SER A 63 17.76 7.72 4.13
C SER A 63 17.99 8.16 5.58
N LEU A 64 17.13 7.69 6.47
CA LEU A 64 17.26 7.92 7.91
C LEU A 64 18.55 7.29 8.47
N THR A 65 19.05 6.20 7.86
CA THR A 65 20.32 5.55 8.21
C THR A 65 21.55 6.26 7.60
N GLY A 66 21.34 7.34 6.81
CA GLY A 66 22.40 8.10 6.15
C GLY A 66 22.77 7.61 4.75
N MET A 67 22.19 6.52 4.26
CA MET A 67 22.47 5.99 2.92
C MET A 67 21.99 6.92 1.82
N TYR A 68 22.77 7.01 0.72
CA TYR A 68 22.41 7.85 -0.42
C TYR A 68 21.28 7.25 -1.25
N ILE A 69 20.28 8.07 -1.61
CA ILE A 69 19.14 7.71 -2.46
C ILE A 69 19.30 8.41 -3.82
N PRO A 70 19.76 7.69 -4.86
CA PRO A 70 20.06 8.31 -6.16
C PRO A 70 18.79 8.77 -6.89
N CYS A 71 17.72 7.99 -6.81
CA CYS A 71 16.46 8.24 -7.49
C CYS A 71 15.29 8.26 -6.48
N PRO A 72 15.07 9.41 -5.79
CA PRO A 72 13.96 9.54 -4.85
C PRO A 72 12.61 9.26 -5.49
N GLY A 73 11.80 8.43 -4.83
CA GLY A 73 10.47 8.04 -5.29
C GLY A 73 9.57 7.60 -4.14
N VAL A 74 8.33 7.28 -4.46
CA VAL A 74 7.33 6.85 -3.47
C VAL A 74 7.79 5.58 -2.72
N GLY A 75 8.55 4.71 -3.37
CA GLY A 75 9.11 3.50 -2.75
C GLY A 75 10.12 3.76 -1.63
N ASN A 76 10.63 5.00 -1.50
CA ASN A 76 11.52 5.39 -0.42
C ASN A 76 10.80 5.96 0.80
N ILE A 77 9.46 6.09 0.74
CA ILE A 77 8.63 6.66 1.80
C ILE A 77 8.00 5.50 2.59
N CYS A 78 8.59 5.20 3.72
CA CYS A 78 8.15 4.14 4.62
C CYS A 78 7.19 4.69 5.67
N HIS A 79 6.05 3.99 5.90
CA HIS A 79 5.11 4.32 6.97
C HIS A 79 5.42 3.52 8.23
N LEU A 80 5.54 4.21 9.34
CA LEU A 80 5.79 3.61 10.66
C LEU A 80 4.58 2.74 11.10
N TYR A 81 3.39 3.31 11.03
CA TYR A 81 2.14 2.58 11.12
C TYR A 81 1.60 2.35 9.72
N PRO A 82 1.55 1.08 9.22
CA PRO A 82 1.16 0.78 7.86
C PRO A 82 -0.21 1.37 7.47
N LYS A 83 -0.23 2.24 6.46
CA LYS A 83 -1.42 3.00 6.02
C LYS A 83 -2.66 2.16 5.70
N ARG A 84 -2.48 0.88 5.39
CA ARG A 84 -3.61 -0.03 5.10
C ARG A 84 -4.38 -0.40 6.36
N ARG A 85 -3.69 -0.49 7.50
CA ARG A 85 -4.23 -0.87 8.81
C ARG A 85 -4.57 0.36 9.65
N TYR A 86 -3.75 1.41 9.59
CA TYR A 86 -3.81 2.60 10.45
C TYR A 86 -4.13 3.82 9.59
N LYS A 87 -5.43 4.02 9.31
CA LYS A 87 -5.92 5.07 8.41
C LYS A 87 -5.93 6.44 9.09
N SER A 88 -6.09 6.48 10.40
CA SER A 88 -6.08 7.71 11.22
C SER A 88 -4.80 8.51 11.05
N VAL A 89 -3.67 7.82 10.88
CA VAL A 89 -2.33 8.43 10.74
C VAL A 89 -1.70 8.23 9.34
N ALA A 90 -2.47 7.78 8.34
CA ALA A 90 -1.94 7.46 7.02
C ALA A 90 -1.33 8.66 6.27
N GLU A 91 -1.78 9.88 6.56
CA GLU A 91 -1.30 11.15 5.98
C GLU A 91 -0.64 12.04 7.04
N ASP A 92 -0.29 11.49 8.20
CA ASP A 92 0.49 12.22 9.21
C ASP A 92 1.97 12.24 8.80
N ASN A 93 2.58 13.43 8.78
CA ASN A 93 4.01 13.59 8.45
C ASN A 93 4.92 12.87 9.46
N ASP A 94 4.45 12.70 10.69
CA ASP A 94 5.19 11.98 11.71
C ASP A 94 5.14 10.46 11.52
N ASN A 95 4.20 9.97 10.72
CA ASN A 95 4.09 8.55 10.37
C ASN A 95 5.01 8.13 9.22
N VAL A 96 5.97 8.95 8.83
CA VAL A 96 6.81 8.69 7.65
C VAL A 96 8.28 8.85 7.99
N ILE A 97 9.08 7.92 7.43
CA ILE A 97 10.54 7.99 7.36
C ILE A 97 11.00 7.72 5.92
N TYR A 98 12.24 8.09 5.61
CA TYR A 98 12.84 7.85 4.31
C TYR A 98 13.89 6.75 4.42
N LEU A 99 13.75 5.72 3.59
CA LEU A 99 14.65 4.57 3.51
C LEU A 99 15.03 4.30 2.06
N THR A 100 16.16 3.64 1.82
CA THR A 100 16.41 3.03 0.52
C THR A 100 15.39 1.94 0.25
N ILE A 101 15.27 1.46 -0.98
CA ILE A 101 14.30 0.39 -1.31
C ILE A 101 14.60 -0.89 -0.52
N ASP A 102 15.87 -1.24 -0.38
CA ASP A 102 16.29 -2.45 0.33
C ASP A 102 16.02 -2.33 1.84
N GLU A 103 16.40 -1.18 2.45
CA GLU A 103 16.09 -0.88 3.84
C GLU A 103 14.58 -0.90 4.10
N HIS A 104 13.77 -0.29 3.22
CA HIS A 104 12.31 -0.25 3.34
C HIS A 104 11.72 -1.66 3.33
N THR A 105 12.14 -2.48 2.36
CA THR A 105 11.67 -3.87 2.26
C THR A 105 12.00 -4.66 3.51
N ARG A 106 13.24 -4.50 4.02
CA ARG A 106 13.69 -5.19 5.22
C ARG A 106 12.97 -4.69 6.48
N PHE A 107 12.85 -3.37 6.61
CA PHE A 107 12.15 -2.72 7.71
C PHE A 107 10.67 -3.14 7.77
N ASP A 108 9.94 -3.09 6.66
CA ASP A 108 8.54 -3.51 6.57
C ASP A 108 8.37 -4.98 6.98
N TYR A 109 9.26 -5.87 6.53
CA TYR A 109 9.23 -7.28 6.90
C TYR A 109 9.38 -7.48 8.42
N LEU A 110 10.36 -6.85 9.04
CA LEU A 110 10.60 -6.96 10.49
C LEU A 110 9.48 -6.32 11.31
N LEU A 111 8.95 -5.19 10.83
CA LEU A 111 7.83 -4.52 11.48
C LEU A 111 6.53 -5.34 11.37
N ASP A 112 6.26 -5.97 10.23
CA ASP A 112 5.07 -6.83 10.04
C ASP A 112 5.15 -8.10 10.87
N THR A 113 6.34 -8.64 11.08
CA THR A 113 6.61 -9.79 11.99
C THR A 113 6.69 -9.38 13.45
N MET A 114 6.77 -8.06 13.73
CA MET A 114 6.94 -7.49 15.08
C MET A 114 8.23 -7.99 15.77
N ASP A 115 9.29 -8.17 14.98
CA ASP A 115 10.61 -8.60 15.45
C ASP A 115 11.46 -7.36 15.79
N PHE A 116 11.12 -6.74 16.92
CA PHE A 116 11.72 -5.46 17.34
C PHE A 116 13.16 -5.60 17.80
N ASP A 117 13.53 -6.75 18.35
CA ASP A 117 14.91 -7.02 18.76
C ASP A 117 15.81 -7.08 17.53
N ARG A 118 15.33 -7.68 16.46
CA ARG A 118 16.06 -7.73 15.20
C ARG A 118 16.08 -6.38 14.48
N LEU A 119 15.04 -5.57 14.64
CA LEU A 119 15.08 -4.16 14.20
C LEU A 119 16.15 -3.38 14.94
N LEU A 120 16.31 -3.61 16.26
CA LEU A 120 17.39 -3.01 17.04
C LEU A 120 18.77 -3.51 16.59
N GLU A 121 18.92 -4.82 16.35
CA GLU A 121 20.17 -5.41 15.88
C GLU A 121 20.60 -4.88 14.51
N GLU A 122 19.66 -4.76 13.55
CA GLU A 122 19.97 -4.37 12.16
C GLU A 122 20.00 -2.86 11.92
N PHE A 123 19.20 -2.08 12.63
CA PHE A 123 19.07 -0.63 12.44
C PHE A 123 19.63 0.21 13.61
N GLY A 124 20.00 -0.44 14.73
CA GLY A 124 20.65 0.22 15.88
C GLY A 124 19.87 1.44 16.39
N ASP A 125 20.59 2.54 16.64
CA ASP A 125 20.04 3.81 17.13
C ASP A 125 18.94 4.37 16.22
N THR A 126 18.98 4.06 14.92
CA THR A 126 17.93 4.47 13.98
C THR A 126 16.60 3.86 14.37
N TRP A 127 16.58 2.58 14.78
CA TRP A 127 15.37 1.94 15.27
C TRP A 127 14.87 2.57 16.57
N LEU A 128 15.74 2.90 17.51
CA LEU A 128 15.33 3.56 18.77
C LEU A 128 14.65 4.90 18.50
N LEU A 129 15.19 5.70 17.57
CA LEU A 129 14.55 6.95 17.13
C LEU A 129 13.17 6.70 16.51
N VAL A 130 13.05 5.67 15.70
CA VAL A 130 11.79 5.29 15.07
C VAL A 130 10.77 4.80 16.10
N ALA A 131 11.17 3.91 17.01
CA ALA A 131 10.31 3.40 18.07
C ALA A 131 9.78 4.53 18.98
N LYS A 132 10.65 5.49 19.34
CA LYS A 132 10.24 6.70 20.07
C LYS A 132 9.20 7.50 19.26
N LYS A 133 9.45 7.74 17.99
CA LYS A 133 8.51 8.43 17.11
C LYS A 133 7.16 7.70 17.00
N MET A 134 7.19 6.38 16.90
CA MET A 134 5.97 5.55 16.90
C MET A 134 5.22 5.62 18.24
N ARG A 135 5.93 5.63 19.38
CA ARG A 135 5.34 5.83 20.70
C ARG A 135 4.63 7.17 20.79
N ASP A 136 5.29 8.24 20.36
CA ASP A 136 4.76 9.61 20.40
C ASP A 136 3.54 9.77 19.47
N LEU A 137 3.50 9.01 18.37
CA LEU A 137 2.38 8.96 17.44
C LEU A 137 1.22 8.07 17.91
N ALA A 138 1.47 7.12 18.81
CA ALA A 138 0.47 6.14 19.27
C ALA A 138 -0.85 6.73 19.79
N PRO A 139 -0.87 7.90 20.48
CA PRO A 139 -2.13 8.54 20.91
C PRO A 139 -3.03 8.98 19.74
N LYS A 140 -2.45 9.27 18.56
CA LYS A 140 -3.20 9.66 17.35
C LYS A 140 -3.74 8.43 16.57
N VAL A 141 -3.26 7.23 16.90
CA VAL A 141 -3.69 5.99 16.25
C VAL A 141 -4.99 5.52 16.89
N GLU A 142 -6.09 5.70 16.14
CA GLU A 142 -7.44 5.33 16.59
C GLU A 142 -7.71 3.83 16.46
N GLU A 143 -7.01 3.17 15.53
CA GLU A 143 -7.22 1.75 15.27
C GLU A 143 -6.53 0.89 16.32
N ASP A 144 -7.29 -0.06 16.86
CA ASP A 144 -6.73 -1.12 17.71
C ASP A 144 -5.94 -2.11 16.84
N GLY A 145 -4.67 -2.25 17.13
CA GLY A 145 -3.79 -3.12 16.35
C GLY A 145 -2.67 -3.73 17.17
N LYS A 146 -2.39 -5.00 16.89
CA LYS A 146 -1.33 -5.76 17.59
C LYS A 146 0.03 -5.06 17.56
N LEU A 147 0.36 -4.38 16.45
CA LEU A 147 1.61 -3.66 16.31
C LEU A 147 1.77 -2.57 17.39
N LYS A 148 0.74 -1.73 17.57
CA LYS A 148 0.75 -0.65 18.59
C LYS A 148 0.97 -1.22 19.98
N THR A 149 0.18 -2.22 20.38
CA THR A 149 0.26 -2.84 21.70
C THR A 149 1.61 -3.51 21.94
N ARG A 150 2.08 -4.32 20.97
CA ARG A 150 3.35 -5.02 21.09
C ARG A 150 4.55 -4.08 21.13
N LEU A 151 4.50 -3.00 20.34
CA LEU A 151 5.54 -1.98 20.35
C LEU A 151 5.63 -1.27 21.70
N LEU A 152 4.50 -0.86 22.27
CA LEU A 152 4.48 -0.18 23.57
C LEU A 152 5.00 -1.10 24.68
N SER A 153 4.60 -2.39 24.72
CA SER A 153 5.18 -3.36 25.65
C SER A 153 6.69 -3.53 25.46
N TRP A 154 7.14 -3.63 24.21
CA TRP A 154 8.57 -3.77 23.93
C TRP A 154 9.38 -2.54 24.40
N ILE A 155 8.84 -1.32 24.22
CA ILE A 155 9.46 -0.09 24.72
C ILE A 155 9.52 -0.08 26.25
N GLU A 156 8.47 -0.51 26.94
CA GLU A 156 8.45 -0.63 28.40
C GLU A 156 9.48 -1.64 28.92
N GLU A 157 9.62 -2.79 28.25
CA GLU A 157 10.59 -3.82 28.57
C GLU A 157 12.06 -3.38 28.32
N ASN A 158 12.25 -2.36 27.47
CA ASN A 158 13.55 -1.86 27.03
C ASN A 158 13.73 -0.38 27.40
N GLU A 159 13.15 0.07 28.51
CA GLU A 159 13.14 1.50 28.91
C GLU A 159 14.54 2.11 29.03
N ASP A 160 15.54 1.32 29.35
CA ASP A 160 16.93 1.74 29.48
C ASP A 160 17.53 2.32 28.17
N TYR A 161 16.90 2.07 27.02
CA TYR A 161 17.32 2.64 25.73
C TYR A 161 16.64 3.95 25.37
N PHE A 162 15.62 4.40 26.11
CA PHE A 162 14.76 5.54 25.79
C PHE A 162 14.85 6.66 26.83
#